data_252a623f0e52d30f26709f94f282dc60
#
_entry.id   252a623f0e52d30f26709f94f282dc60
#
_cell.length_a   1.000
_cell.length_b   1.000
_cell.length_c   1.000
_cell.angle_alpha   90.00
_cell.angle_beta   90.00
_cell.angle_gamma   90.00
#
_symmetry.space_group_name_H-M   'P 1'
#
loop_
_entity.id
_entity.type
_entity.pdbx_description
1 polymer ?
#
loop_
_entity_poly.entity_id
_entity_poly.type
_entity_poly.pdbx_seq_one_letter_code
_entity_poly.pdbx_strand_id
1 'polypeptide(L)'
;MVILAFAIVYIVWGSTYFFIQIAVKDFPPFILGALRFIIAGILMAAWCIFKGENIFASGGIKQAAISGILMLFCGNGIIIWVEQDMPSAMVAIMVSSAPLWFVLLDRPKWSENLRSKSIIAGMLIGLAGVILLFSEQVSEALSLQGSESVKMRSMVMLVIAAITWSGG
;
A
#
# COMPACT_ATOMS: atom_id res chain seq x y z
N MET A 1 -18.75 -18.38 4.73
CA MET A 1 -18.07 -17.28 5.47
C MET A 1 -16.81 -16.80 4.78
N VAL A 2 -15.90 -17.68 4.35
CA VAL A 2 -14.62 -17.28 3.71
C VAL A 2 -14.84 -16.44 2.43
N ILE A 3 -15.68 -16.89 1.51
CA ILE A 3 -15.99 -16.19 0.25
C ILE A 3 -16.53 -14.78 0.51
N LEU A 4 -17.43 -14.64 1.50
CA LEU A 4 -17.99 -13.33 1.88
C LEU A 4 -16.88 -12.40 2.44
N ALA A 5 -15.98 -12.94 3.26
CA ALA A 5 -14.85 -12.17 3.80
C ALA A 5 -13.93 -11.67 2.68
N PHE A 6 -13.58 -12.53 1.71
CA PHE A 6 -12.80 -12.10 0.54
C PHE A 6 -13.53 -11.06 -0.30
N ALA A 7 -14.82 -11.25 -0.56
CA ALA A 7 -15.62 -10.28 -1.32
C ALA A 7 -15.63 -8.91 -0.63
N ILE A 8 -15.83 -8.86 0.68
CA ILE A 8 -15.79 -7.61 1.46
C ILE A 8 -14.41 -6.97 1.36
N VAL A 9 -13.33 -7.74 1.54
CA VAL A 9 -11.96 -7.21 1.45
C VAL A 9 -11.69 -6.64 0.06
N TYR A 10 -12.05 -7.34 -1.01
CA TYR A 10 -11.83 -6.85 -2.38
C TYR A 10 -12.61 -5.57 -2.68
N ILE A 11 -13.88 -5.51 -2.26
CA ILE A 11 -14.72 -4.31 -2.48
C ILE A 11 -14.19 -3.13 -1.66
N VAL A 12 -13.97 -3.33 -0.36
CA VAL A 12 -13.54 -2.25 0.55
C VAL A 12 -12.13 -1.77 0.20
N TRP A 13 -11.21 -2.69 -0.05
CA TRP A 13 -9.84 -2.30 -0.38
C TRP A 13 -9.73 -1.71 -1.79
N GLY A 14 -10.38 -2.33 -2.77
CA GLY A 14 -10.38 -1.81 -4.14
C GLY A 14 -11.01 -0.43 -4.28
N SER A 15 -12.09 -0.16 -3.53
CA SER A 15 -12.73 1.17 -3.53
C SER A 15 -11.92 2.23 -2.77
N THR A 16 -10.98 1.84 -1.91
CA THR A 16 -10.21 2.76 -1.07
C THR A 16 -9.49 3.83 -1.90
N TYR A 17 -8.78 3.44 -2.95
CA TYR A 17 -8.04 4.37 -3.83
C TYR A 17 -8.96 5.38 -4.52
N PHE A 18 -10.11 4.92 -4.99
CA PHE A 18 -11.12 5.79 -5.60
C PHE A 18 -11.63 6.86 -4.62
N PHE A 19 -11.96 6.47 -3.40
CA PHE A 19 -12.44 7.42 -2.38
C PHE A 19 -11.33 8.37 -1.90
N ILE A 20 -10.08 7.90 -1.80
CA ILE A 20 -8.95 8.78 -1.47
C ILE A 20 -8.78 9.82 -2.58
N GLN A 21 -8.81 9.43 -3.84
CA GLN A 21 -8.66 10.35 -4.98
C GLN A 21 -9.74 11.44 -5.00
N ILE A 22 -10.96 11.12 -4.58
CA ILE A 22 -12.01 12.14 -4.43
C ILE A 22 -11.69 13.06 -3.25
N ALA A 23 -11.33 12.49 -2.12
CA ALA A 23 -11.14 13.24 -0.89
C ALA A 23 -9.92 14.16 -0.90
N VAL A 24 -8.82 13.81 -1.59
CA VAL A 24 -7.62 14.66 -1.67
C VAL A 24 -7.84 15.93 -2.50
N LYS A 25 -8.96 16.06 -3.21
CA LYS A 25 -9.33 17.30 -3.90
C LYS A 25 -9.75 18.40 -2.93
N ASP A 26 -10.38 18.01 -1.81
CA ASP A 26 -10.95 18.92 -0.83
C ASP A 26 -10.14 18.97 0.48
N PHE A 27 -9.36 17.92 0.77
CA PHE A 27 -8.56 17.81 1.99
C PHE A 27 -7.07 17.68 1.70
N PRO A 28 -6.21 18.35 2.47
CA PRO A 28 -4.77 18.10 2.42
C PRO A 28 -4.46 16.61 2.70
N PRO A 29 -3.57 15.96 1.92
CA PRO A 29 -3.38 14.51 1.97
C PRO A 29 -2.98 13.97 3.34
N PHE A 30 -2.09 14.67 4.05
CA PHE A 30 -1.65 14.24 5.38
C PHE A 30 -2.73 14.41 6.44
N ILE A 31 -3.61 15.44 6.33
CA ILE A 31 -4.75 15.61 7.22
C ILE A 31 -5.77 14.50 6.97
N LEU A 32 -6.06 14.19 5.72
CA LEU A 32 -6.94 13.09 5.33
C LEU A 32 -6.44 11.76 5.90
N GLY A 33 -5.15 11.45 5.72
CA GLY A 33 -4.53 10.27 6.28
C GLY A 33 -4.60 10.22 7.81
N ALA A 34 -4.25 11.31 8.48
CA ALA A 34 -4.27 11.41 9.93
C ALA A 34 -5.68 11.16 10.50
N LEU A 35 -6.70 11.86 9.99
CA LEU A 35 -8.09 11.68 10.43
C LEU A 35 -8.57 10.23 10.25
N ARG A 36 -8.32 9.66 9.08
CA ARG A 36 -8.70 8.28 8.76
C ARG A 36 -8.09 7.28 9.75
N PHE A 37 -6.79 7.37 10.00
CA PHE A 37 -6.11 6.39 10.86
C PHE A 37 -6.32 6.65 12.34
N ILE A 38 -6.50 7.91 12.78
CA ILE A 38 -6.87 8.23 14.17
C ILE A 38 -8.27 7.67 14.48
N ILE A 39 -9.25 7.92 13.62
CA ILE A 39 -10.61 7.41 13.82
C ILE A 39 -10.60 5.87 13.85
N ALA A 40 -9.95 5.22 12.89
CA ALA A 40 -9.84 3.77 12.85
C ALA A 40 -9.13 3.22 14.11
N GLY A 41 -8.03 3.86 14.53
CA GLY A 41 -7.28 3.48 15.72
C GLY A 41 -8.09 3.61 17.01
N ILE A 42 -8.85 4.70 17.17
CA ILE A 42 -9.74 4.90 18.33
C ILE A 42 -10.83 3.81 18.36
N LEU A 43 -11.47 3.53 17.23
CA LEU A 43 -12.52 2.50 17.14
C LEU A 43 -11.96 1.11 17.46
N MET A 44 -10.79 0.76 16.94
CA MET A 44 -10.14 -0.51 17.25
C MET A 44 -9.71 -0.62 18.71
N ALA A 45 -9.14 0.44 19.27
CA ALA A 45 -8.75 0.48 20.68
C ALA A 45 -9.97 0.35 21.59
N ALA A 46 -11.05 1.08 21.31
CA ALA A 46 -12.30 0.96 22.04
C ALA A 46 -12.86 -0.48 21.99
N TRP A 47 -12.86 -1.09 20.81
CA TRP A 47 -13.29 -2.48 20.64
C TRP A 47 -12.45 -3.46 21.46
N CYS A 48 -11.12 -3.34 21.45
CA CYS A 48 -10.23 -4.20 22.26
C CYS A 48 -10.49 -4.02 23.76
N ILE A 49 -10.66 -2.78 24.22
CA ILE A 49 -10.98 -2.48 25.63
C ILE A 49 -12.34 -3.12 26.02
N PHE A 50 -13.37 -3.00 25.18
CA PHE A 50 -14.65 -3.64 25.42
C PHE A 50 -14.57 -5.17 25.48
N LYS A 51 -13.63 -5.77 24.76
CA LYS A 51 -13.35 -7.21 24.81
C LYS A 51 -12.49 -7.63 26.00
N GLY A 52 -12.03 -6.69 26.81
CA GLY A 52 -11.15 -6.96 27.95
C GLY A 52 -9.70 -7.25 27.57
N GLU A 53 -9.30 -6.95 26.33
CA GLU A 53 -7.95 -7.15 25.84
C GLU A 53 -7.00 -6.07 26.38
N ASN A 54 -5.83 -6.47 26.84
CA ASN A 54 -4.81 -5.53 27.31
C ASN A 54 -3.96 -5.03 26.14
N ILE A 55 -4.36 -3.91 25.54
CA ILE A 55 -3.67 -3.29 24.39
C ILE A 55 -2.31 -2.68 24.74
N PHE A 56 -2.01 -2.48 26.03
CA PHE A 56 -0.74 -1.95 26.53
C PHE A 56 0.16 -3.04 27.16
N ALA A 57 -0.10 -4.33 26.86
CA ALA A 57 0.77 -5.41 27.32
C ALA A 57 2.22 -5.18 26.87
N SER A 58 3.13 -5.20 27.83
CA SER A 58 4.51 -4.73 27.72
C SER A 58 5.38 -5.57 26.79
N GLY A 59 5.41 -5.48 25.58
CA GLY A 59 6.35 -6.18 24.67
C GLY A 59 6.12 -5.90 23.20
N GLY A 60 4.87 -5.54 22.82
CA GLY A 60 4.50 -5.31 21.43
C GLY A 60 4.44 -3.84 21.00
N ILE A 61 4.42 -2.88 21.94
CA ILE A 61 4.18 -1.46 21.64
C ILE A 61 5.24 -0.88 20.70
N LYS A 62 6.51 -1.20 20.94
CA LYS A 62 7.61 -0.72 20.09
C LYS A 62 7.49 -1.26 18.67
N GLN A 63 7.23 -2.56 18.51
CA GLN A 63 7.03 -3.17 17.20
C GLN A 63 5.80 -2.61 16.51
N ALA A 64 4.68 -2.50 17.22
CA ALA A 64 3.46 -1.91 16.69
C ALA A 64 3.66 -0.44 16.25
N ALA A 65 4.44 0.34 17.00
CA ALA A 65 4.77 1.72 16.62
C ALA A 65 5.63 1.77 15.35
N ILE A 66 6.65 0.94 15.26
CA ILE A 66 7.52 0.86 14.07
C ILE A 66 6.69 0.44 12.85
N SER A 67 5.90 -0.64 12.96
CA SER A 67 5.03 -1.10 11.87
C SER A 67 4.01 -0.03 11.50
N GLY A 68 3.41 0.65 12.47
CA GLY A 68 2.48 1.76 12.23
C GLY A 68 3.13 2.92 11.46
N ILE A 69 4.34 3.31 11.80
CA ILE A 69 5.07 4.35 11.08
C ILE A 69 5.39 3.90 9.64
N LEU A 70 5.89 2.69 9.46
CA LEU A 70 6.25 2.19 8.14
C LEU A 70 5.03 1.97 7.24
N MET A 71 3.98 1.32 7.75
CA MET A 71 2.81 0.98 6.95
C MET A 71 1.86 2.17 6.76
N LEU A 72 1.55 2.91 7.84
CA LEU A 72 0.51 3.92 7.79
C LEU A 72 1.06 5.28 7.40
N PHE A 73 2.17 5.72 8.00
CA PHE A 73 2.72 7.04 7.69
C PHE A 73 3.54 7.00 6.38
N CYS A 74 4.57 6.14 6.29
CA CYS A 74 5.39 6.06 5.08
C CYS A 74 4.62 5.40 3.92
N GLY A 75 4.06 4.21 4.11
CA GLY A 75 3.35 3.50 3.04
C GLY A 75 2.09 4.24 2.58
N ASN A 76 1.07 4.31 3.43
CA ASN A 76 -0.20 4.94 3.05
C ASN A 76 -0.11 6.46 2.90
N GLY A 77 0.73 7.15 3.69
CA GLY A 77 0.91 8.59 3.57
C GLY A 77 1.45 8.99 2.20
N ILE A 78 2.43 8.26 1.67
CA ILE A 78 2.94 8.46 0.31
C ILE A 78 1.87 8.16 -0.74
N ILE A 79 1.08 7.08 -0.58
CA ILE A 79 -0.01 6.73 -1.49
C ILE A 79 -1.02 7.89 -1.57
N ILE A 80 -1.52 8.36 -0.43
CA ILE A 80 -2.49 9.46 -0.38
C ILE A 80 -1.91 10.73 -1.01
N TRP A 81 -0.62 11.00 -0.79
CA TRP A 81 0.05 12.16 -1.37
C TRP A 81 0.18 12.06 -2.89
N VAL A 82 0.50 10.89 -3.43
CA VAL A 82 0.65 10.65 -4.87
C VAL A 82 -0.69 10.68 -5.61
N GLU A 83 -1.80 10.35 -4.95
CA GLU A 83 -3.14 10.40 -5.54
C GLU A 83 -3.63 11.80 -5.89
N GLN A 84 -2.91 12.85 -5.49
CA GLN A 84 -3.15 14.21 -5.98
C GLN A 84 -2.76 14.36 -7.46
N ASP A 85 -1.70 13.67 -7.89
CA ASP A 85 -1.07 13.83 -9.20
C ASP A 85 -1.33 12.63 -10.14
N MET A 86 -1.80 11.50 -9.61
CA MET A 86 -1.97 10.25 -10.36
C MET A 86 -3.38 9.67 -10.23
N PRO A 87 -3.93 9.08 -11.32
CA PRO A 87 -5.21 8.36 -11.26
C PRO A 87 -5.17 7.21 -10.25
N SER A 88 -6.25 7.04 -9.49
CA SER A 88 -6.39 5.98 -8.49
C SER A 88 -6.18 4.56 -9.04
N ALA A 89 -6.60 4.33 -10.28
CA ALA A 89 -6.39 3.04 -10.96
C ALA A 89 -4.90 2.71 -11.11
N MET A 90 -4.07 3.68 -11.47
CA MET A 90 -2.61 3.50 -11.58
C MET A 90 -1.98 3.24 -10.22
N VAL A 91 -2.39 4.00 -9.21
CA VAL A 91 -1.92 3.82 -7.83
C VAL A 91 -2.28 2.40 -7.34
N ALA A 92 -3.52 1.95 -7.57
CA ALA A 92 -3.97 0.61 -7.19
C ALA A 92 -3.14 -0.50 -7.87
N ILE A 93 -2.85 -0.37 -9.17
CA ILE A 93 -2.03 -1.35 -9.91
C ILE A 93 -0.59 -1.37 -9.37
N MET A 94 0.00 -0.21 -9.11
CA MET A 94 1.35 -0.10 -8.55
C MET A 94 1.43 -0.75 -7.15
N VAL A 95 0.43 -0.50 -6.30
CA VAL A 95 0.35 -1.10 -4.96
C VAL A 95 0.08 -2.60 -5.04
N SER A 96 -0.54 -3.11 -6.10
CA SER A 96 -0.71 -4.55 -6.33
C SER A 96 0.62 -5.31 -6.50
N SER A 97 1.74 -4.60 -6.67
CA SER A 97 3.10 -5.18 -6.61
C SER A 97 3.53 -5.61 -5.21
N ALA A 98 2.81 -5.25 -4.16
CA ALA A 98 3.17 -5.54 -2.76
C ALA A 98 3.53 -7.03 -2.48
N PRO A 99 2.86 -8.04 -3.06
CA PRO A 99 3.27 -9.44 -2.87
C PRO A 99 4.70 -9.74 -3.30
N LEU A 100 5.25 -9.04 -4.30
CA LEU A 100 6.65 -9.19 -4.72
C LEU A 100 7.58 -8.72 -3.59
N TRP A 101 7.27 -7.58 -2.99
CA TRP A 101 8.04 -7.01 -1.89
C TRP A 101 7.96 -7.86 -0.63
N PHE A 102 6.78 -8.47 -0.32
CA PHE A 102 6.66 -9.42 0.79
C PHE A 102 7.64 -10.59 0.63
N VAL A 103 7.69 -11.22 -0.54
CA VAL A 103 8.61 -12.34 -0.78
C VAL A 103 10.08 -11.89 -0.70
N LEU A 104 10.40 -10.70 -1.24
CA LEU A 104 11.77 -10.17 -1.25
C LEU A 104 12.25 -9.72 0.13
N LEU A 105 11.37 -9.24 1.00
CA LEU A 105 11.71 -8.78 2.34
C LEU A 105 11.68 -9.89 3.39
N ASP A 106 10.93 -10.98 3.16
CA ASP A 106 10.83 -12.13 4.08
C ASP A 106 12.07 -13.04 3.97
N ARG A 107 13.22 -12.50 4.36
CA ARG A 107 14.51 -13.23 4.34
C ARG A 107 14.49 -14.59 5.05
N PRO A 108 13.84 -14.75 6.22
CA PRO A 108 13.79 -16.05 6.89
C PRO A 108 13.19 -17.16 6.05
N LYS A 109 12.26 -16.84 5.14
CA LYS A 109 11.57 -17.81 4.27
C LYS A 109 12.12 -17.88 2.84
N TRP A 110 13.23 -17.21 2.53
CA TRP A 110 13.79 -17.23 1.18
C TRP A 110 14.09 -18.62 0.65
N SER A 111 14.64 -19.51 1.50
CA SER A 111 14.93 -20.89 1.09
C SER A 111 13.69 -21.68 0.70
N GLU A 112 12.53 -21.37 1.29
CA GLU A 112 11.24 -21.96 1.00
C GLU A 112 10.58 -21.29 -0.20
N ASN A 113 10.50 -19.97 -0.18
CA ASN A 113 9.85 -19.17 -1.20
C ASN A 113 10.53 -19.31 -2.58
N LEU A 114 11.88 -19.24 -2.61
CA LEU A 114 12.65 -19.33 -3.85
C LEU A 114 12.82 -20.77 -4.39
N ARG A 115 12.42 -21.79 -3.63
CA ARG A 115 12.33 -23.17 -4.13
C ARG A 115 10.95 -23.51 -4.73
N SER A 116 9.94 -22.74 -4.41
CA SER A 116 8.59 -22.97 -4.91
C SER A 116 8.45 -22.44 -6.34
N LYS A 117 8.31 -23.34 -7.31
CA LYS A 117 8.09 -22.98 -8.72
C LYS A 117 6.87 -22.09 -8.91
N SER A 118 5.81 -22.31 -8.13
CA SER A 118 4.57 -21.50 -8.18
C SER A 118 4.80 -20.07 -7.70
N ILE A 119 5.58 -19.88 -6.64
CA ILE A 119 5.91 -18.54 -6.13
C ILE A 119 6.79 -17.81 -7.14
N ILE A 120 7.82 -18.46 -7.68
CA ILE A 120 8.70 -17.86 -8.70
C ILE A 120 7.90 -17.48 -9.95
N ALA A 121 7.05 -18.37 -10.45
CA ALA A 121 6.22 -18.07 -11.62
C ALA A 121 5.28 -16.90 -11.36
N GLY A 122 4.62 -16.84 -10.20
CA GLY A 122 3.77 -15.72 -9.80
C GLY A 122 4.54 -14.40 -9.71
N MET A 123 5.74 -14.44 -9.12
CA MET A 123 6.62 -13.25 -9.05
C MET A 123 7.04 -12.75 -10.44
N LEU A 124 7.42 -13.65 -11.34
CA LEU A 124 7.84 -13.28 -12.70
C LEU A 124 6.67 -12.70 -13.51
N ILE A 125 5.48 -13.29 -13.41
CA ILE A 125 4.26 -12.79 -14.07
C ILE A 125 3.88 -11.43 -13.48
N GLY A 126 3.89 -11.28 -12.15
CA GLY A 126 3.60 -10.01 -11.48
C GLY A 126 4.60 -8.92 -11.84
N LEU A 127 5.91 -9.24 -11.85
CA LEU A 127 6.95 -8.30 -12.25
C LEU A 127 6.80 -7.88 -13.71
N ALA A 128 6.51 -8.83 -14.62
CA ALA A 128 6.25 -8.53 -16.01
C ALA A 128 5.04 -7.59 -16.17
N GLY A 129 3.96 -7.80 -15.42
CA GLY A 129 2.80 -6.90 -15.40
C GLY A 129 3.17 -5.48 -14.93
N VAL A 130 3.96 -5.35 -13.88
CA VAL A 130 4.45 -4.05 -13.39
C VAL A 130 5.34 -3.38 -14.43
N ILE A 131 6.27 -4.11 -15.06
CA ILE A 131 7.14 -3.58 -16.13
C ILE A 131 6.32 -3.11 -17.33
N LEU A 132 5.33 -3.89 -17.77
CA LEU A 132 4.45 -3.50 -18.88
C LEU A 132 3.70 -2.21 -18.57
N LEU A 133 3.15 -2.10 -17.35
CA LEU A 133 2.47 -0.88 -16.90
C LEU A 133 3.41 0.33 -16.92
N PHE A 134 4.63 0.17 -16.41
CA PHE A 134 5.64 1.23 -16.43
C PHE A 134 6.03 1.61 -17.87
N SER A 135 6.14 0.64 -18.77
CA SER A 135 6.53 0.90 -20.16
C SER A 135 5.52 1.77 -20.91
N GLU A 136 4.24 1.55 -20.73
CA GLU A 136 3.18 2.41 -21.28
C GLU A 136 3.26 3.82 -20.71
N GLN A 137 3.41 3.96 -19.41
CA GLN A 137 3.50 5.25 -18.74
C GLN A 137 4.75 6.03 -19.09
N VAL A 138 5.89 5.36 -19.21
CA VAL A 138 7.15 5.98 -19.67
C VAL A 138 7.01 6.42 -21.13
N SER A 139 6.36 5.62 -21.97
CA SER A 139 6.11 5.98 -23.38
C SER A 139 5.21 7.21 -23.51
N GLU A 140 4.14 7.29 -22.70
CA GLU A 140 3.28 8.49 -22.64
C GLU A 140 4.02 9.70 -22.07
N ALA A 141 4.81 9.49 -21.02
CA ALA A 141 5.61 10.55 -20.41
C ALA A 141 6.65 11.11 -21.36
N LEU A 142 7.31 10.28 -22.18
CA LEU A 142 8.28 10.72 -23.20
C LEU A 142 7.63 11.51 -24.35
N SER A 143 6.34 11.40 -24.56
CA SER A 143 5.60 12.10 -25.64
C SER A 143 5.05 13.47 -25.24
N LEU A 144 4.96 13.80 -23.95
CA LEU A 144 4.34 15.03 -23.44
C LEU A 144 5.37 15.91 -22.70
N GLN A 145 5.86 16.97 -23.36
CA GLN A 145 6.75 17.95 -22.75
C GLN A 145 6.09 18.66 -21.56
N GLY A 146 6.63 18.49 -20.35
CA GLY A 146 6.34 19.32 -19.18
C GLY A 146 5.71 18.66 -17.96
N SER A 147 5.08 17.46 -18.08
CA SER A 147 4.47 16.72 -16.95
C SER A 147 5.32 15.53 -16.46
N GLU A 148 6.47 15.33 -17.07
CA GLU A 148 7.30 14.12 -16.91
C GLU A 148 7.90 13.94 -15.52
N SER A 149 8.45 15.01 -14.95
CA SER A 149 9.14 14.92 -13.65
C SER A 149 8.21 14.57 -12.50
N VAL A 150 6.96 15.03 -12.56
CA VAL A 150 5.94 14.77 -11.53
C VAL A 150 5.51 13.30 -11.57
N LYS A 151 5.16 12.77 -12.74
CA LYS A 151 4.75 11.37 -12.91
C LYS A 151 5.87 10.41 -12.52
N MET A 152 7.10 10.64 -12.97
CA MET A 152 8.25 9.80 -12.63
C MET A 152 8.53 9.82 -11.13
N ARG A 153 8.49 10.98 -10.49
CA ARG A 153 8.62 11.12 -9.04
C ARG A 153 7.53 10.33 -8.30
N SER A 154 6.29 10.45 -8.74
CA SER A 154 5.14 9.74 -8.15
C SER A 154 5.28 8.22 -8.28
N MET A 155 5.76 7.71 -9.41
CA MET A 155 6.03 6.28 -9.60
C MET A 155 7.12 5.77 -8.66
N VAL A 156 8.24 6.49 -8.54
CA VAL A 156 9.32 6.12 -7.61
C VAL A 156 8.81 6.13 -6.16
N MET A 157 8.01 7.12 -5.81
CA MET A 157 7.40 7.18 -4.47
C MET A 157 6.44 6.01 -4.21
N LEU A 158 5.66 5.57 -5.20
CA LEU A 158 4.80 4.39 -5.04
C LEU A 158 5.59 3.10 -4.83
N VAL A 159 6.75 2.96 -5.49
CA VAL A 159 7.65 1.82 -5.21
C VAL A 159 8.17 1.89 -3.77
N ILE A 160 8.60 3.06 -3.30
CA ILE A 160 9.03 3.26 -1.91
C ILE A 160 7.87 2.96 -0.94
N ALA A 161 6.66 3.44 -1.25
CA ALA A 161 5.45 3.15 -0.46
C ALA A 161 5.17 1.65 -0.37
N ALA A 162 5.26 0.92 -1.48
CA ALA A 162 5.06 -0.53 -1.51
C ALA A 162 6.11 -1.28 -0.68
N ILE A 163 7.38 -0.86 -0.74
CA ILE A 163 8.48 -1.43 0.05
C ILE A 163 8.28 -1.16 1.55
N THR A 164 8.00 0.09 1.92
CA THR A 164 7.81 0.47 3.33
C THR A 164 6.58 -0.17 3.94
N TRP A 165 5.49 -0.26 3.16
CA TRP A 165 4.27 -0.95 3.57
C TRP A 165 4.49 -2.46 3.77
N SER A 166 5.27 -3.08 2.87
CA SER A 166 5.57 -4.52 2.94
C SER A 166 6.59 -4.85 4.02
N GLY A 167 7.41 -3.88 4.44
CA GLY A 167 8.44 -4.06 5.47
C GLY A 167 7.96 -3.79 6.90
N GLY A 168 6.81 -3.17 7.07
CA GLY A 168 6.19 -2.86 8.38
C GLY A 168 5.34 -3.99 8.89
#